data_bb6992ebc63fcae82ff9d1f720019715
#
_entry.id   bb6992ebc63fcae82ff9d1f720019715
#
_cell.length_a   1.000
_cell.length_b   1.000
_cell.length_c   1.000
_cell.angle_alpha   90.00
_cell.angle_beta   90.00
_cell.angle_gamma   90.00
#
_symmetry.space_group_name_H-M   'P 1'
#
loop_
_entity.id
_entity.type
_entity.pdbx_description
1 polymer ?
#
loop_
_entity_poly.entity_id
_entity_poly.type
_entity_poly.pdbx_seq_one_letter_code
_entity_poly.pdbx_strand_id
1 'polypeptide(L)'
;ADEITANVNSLDGTVIMGPLDVMGMGRMSVLQDPTGAHFCIWQAMTQPGIGVANVPGALCWADLSTPDVKRAADFYSALLGWKIIADEKDPSGYLHIKNGEDFIGGIPPSKLRQPGVPPHWLPYFQVADVDATANTATHGGAKLCMPPTSMENVGRLAIIFDPQGAAFAIFKSAR
;
A
#
# COMPACT_ATOMS: atom_id res chain seq x y z
N ALA A 1 17.77 -7.71 -4.40
CA ALA A 1 17.68 -6.26 -4.11
C ALA A 1 18.49 -5.46 -5.12
N ASP A 2 19.74 -5.87 -5.39
CA ASP A 2 20.68 -5.11 -6.23
C ASP A 2 20.16 -4.87 -7.64
N GLU A 3 19.71 -5.90 -8.33
CA GLU A 3 19.17 -5.83 -9.69
C GLU A 3 17.96 -4.88 -9.79
N ILE A 4 17.01 -5.01 -8.85
CA ILE A 4 15.85 -4.11 -8.81
C ILE A 4 16.30 -2.67 -8.58
N THR A 5 17.20 -2.46 -7.61
CA THR A 5 17.72 -1.11 -7.28
C THR A 5 18.43 -0.47 -8.49
N ALA A 6 19.22 -1.24 -9.24
CA ALA A 6 19.92 -0.74 -10.41
C ALA A 6 18.96 -0.26 -11.54
N ASN A 7 17.77 -0.85 -11.64
CA ASN A 7 16.79 -0.52 -12.67
C ASN A 7 15.90 0.69 -12.34
N VAL A 8 15.85 1.13 -11.07
CA VAL A 8 14.93 2.19 -10.61
C VAL A 8 15.11 3.49 -11.38
N ASN A 9 16.37 3.95 -11.53
CA ASN A 9 16.65 5.24 -12.18
C ASN A 9 16.32 5.21 -13.69
N SER A 10 16.45 4.05 -14.35
CA SER A 10 16.10 3.92 -15.78
C SER A 10 14.59 3.96 -16.03
N LEU A 11 13.79 3.81 -14.98
CA LEU A 11 12.33 3.89 -14.97
C LEU A 11 11.82 5.20 -14.35
N ASP A 12 12.65 6.25 -14.30
CA ASP A 12 12.34 7.55 -13.70
C ASP A 12 12.04 7.53 -12.19
N GLY A 13 12.35 6.44 -11.49
CA GLY A 13 12.32 6.38 -10.02
C GLY A 13 13.61 6.93 -9.41
N THR A 14 13.68 6.96 -8.09
CA THR A 14 14.84 7.45 -7.35
C THR A 14 15.27 6.44 -6.30
N VAL A 15 16.57 6.16 -6.22
CA VAL A 15 17.15 5.39 -5.12
C VAL A 15 17.46 6.35 -3.97
N ILE A 16 16.75 6.20 -2.85
CA ILE A 16 16.94 7.03 -1.65
C ILE A 16 18.06 6.46 -0.78
N MET A 17 18.08 5.13 -0.61
CA MET A 17 19.07 4.44 0.20
C MET A 17 19.23 2.98 -0.23
N GLY A 18 20.46 2.49 -0.16
CA GLY A 18 20.78 1.07 -0.41
C GLY A 18 21.33 0.79 -1.81
N PRO A 19 21.48 -0.49 -2.18
CA PRO A 19 21.13 -1.67 -1.38
C PRO A 19 22.07 -1.89 -0.19
N LEU A 20 21.55 -2.30 0.93
CA LEU A 20 22.32 -2.55 2.15
C LEU A 20 21.84 -3.81 2.89
N ASP A 21 22.77 -4.47 3.59
CA ASP A 21 22.48 -5.65 4.40
C ASP A 21 21.97 -5.24 5.78
N VAL A 22 20.91 -5.90 6.24
CA VAL A 22 20.28 -5.67 7.53
C VAL A 22 20.62 -6.85 8.45
N MET A 23 21.74 -6.75 9.17
CA MET A 23 22.17 -7.70 10.23
C MET A 23 22.01 -9.19 9.88
N GLY A 24 22.23 -9.59 8.62
CA GLY A 24 22.05 -10.98 8.16
C GLY A 24 20.59 -11.44 8.06
N MET A 25 19.64 -10.58 8.32
CA MET A 25 18.20 -10.86 8.17
C MET A 25 17.74 -10.75 6.72
N GLY A 26 18.29 -9.82 5.98
CA GLY A 26 17.97 -9.59 4.58
C GLY A 26 18.73 -8.42 4.01
N ARG A 27 18.46 -8.11 2.74
CA ARG A 27 19.03 -6.99 2.00
C ARG A 27 17.92 -6.09 1.50
N MET A 28 18.03 -4.79 1.70
CA MET A 28 16.98 -3.83 1.39
C MET A 28 17.45 -2.60 0.65
N SER A 29 16.53 -1.94 -0.03
CA SER A 29 16.68 -0.57 -0.50
C SER A 29 15.43 0.24 -0.18
N VAL A 30 15.60 1.54 0.02
CA VAL A 30 14.53 2.53 0.10
C VAL A 30 14.48 3.28 -1.23
N LEU A 31 13.34 3.27 -1.85
CA LEU A 31 13.12 3.74 -3.22
C LEU A 31 11.96 4.73 -3.25
N GLN A 32 11.91 5.53 -4.30
CA GLN A 32 10.80 6.41 -4.61
C GLN A 32 10.37 6.17 -6.06
N ASP A 33 9.05 6.04 -6.27
CA ASP A 33 8.50 5.90 -7.62
C ASP A 33 8.50 7.25 -8.37
N PRO A 34 8.25 7.26 -9.70
CA PRO A 34 8.27 8.48 -10.50
C PRO A 34 7.21 9.52 -10.10
N THR A 35 6.24 9.15 -9.28
CA THR A 35 5.16 10.04 -8.82
C THR A 35 5.44 10.63 -7.43
N GLY A 36 6.48 10.11 -6.74
CA GLY A 36 6.94 10.58 -5.44
C GLY A 36 6.58 9.67 -4.26
N ALA A 37 5.93 8.52 -4.47
CA ALA A 37 5.62 7.60 -3.39
C ALA A 37 6.86 6.77 -2.99
N HIS A 38 7.13 6.69 -1.69
CA HIS A 38 8.23 5.89 -1.15
C HIS A 38 7.80 4.45 -0.92
N PHE A 39 8.71 3.53 -1.20
CA PHE A 39 8.55 2.11 -0.91
C PHE A 39 9.91 1.47 -0.64
N CYS A 40 9.89 0.31 -0.01
CA CYS A 40 11.10 -0.49 0.23
C CYS A 40 10.98 -1.83 -0.49
N ILE A 41 12.13 -2.33 -0.94
CA ILE A 41 12.25 -3.71 -1.39
C ILE A 41 13.04 -4.50 -0.35
N TRP A 42 12.70 -5.78 -0.22
CA TRP A 42 13.33 -6.72 0.71
C TRP A 42 13.71 -8.00 0.01
N GLN A 43 14.97 -8.34 0.07
CA GLN A 43 15.49 -9.65 -0.31
C GLN A 43 15.78 -10.44 0.95
N ALA A 44 15.01 -11.49 1.16
CA ALA A 44 15.09 -12.30 2.37
C ALA A 44 16.42 -13.06 2.48
N MET A 45 16.95 -13.13 3.70
CA MET A 45 17.99 -14.08 4.14
C MET A 45 17.38 -14.94 5.25
N THR A 46 17.66 -14.63 6.54
CA THR A 46 17.07 -15.34 7.67
C THR A 46 15.64 -14.88 8.00
N GLN A 47 15.27 -13.65 7.58
CA GLN A 47 13.93 -13.10 7.77
C GLN A 47 13.15 -13.11 6.44
N PRO A 48 12.13 -13.98 6.30
CA PRO A 48 11.42 -14.17 5.04
C PRO A 48 10.50 -13.01 4.64
N GLY A 49 10.23 -12.06 5.53
CA GLY A 49 9.28 -10.96 5.34
C GLY A 49 7.98 -11.19 6.12
N ILE A 50 6.84 -10.93 5.50
CA ILE A 50 5.54 -11.04 6.16
C ILE A 50 5.24 -12.50 6.49
N GLY A 51 5.15 -12.82 7.79
CA GLY A 51 4.81 -14.16 8.27
C GLY A 51 3.30 -14.40 8.41
N VAL A 52 2.51 -13.34 8.54
CA VAL A 52 1.05 -13.39 8.72
C VAL A 52 0.39 -12.29 7.91
N ALA A 53 -0.61 -12.64 7.12
CA ALA A 53 -1.43 -11.70 6.34
C ALA A 53 -2.89 -12.18 6.30
N ASN A 54 -3.82 -11.28 5.96
CA ASN A 54 -5.24 -11.60 5.74
C ASN A 54 -5.95 -12.25 6.94
N VAL A 55 -5.53 -11.90 8.15
CA VAL A 55 -6.22 -12.27 9.41
C VAL A 55 -6.35 -11.01 10.29
N PRO A 56 -7.30 -10.97 11.24
CA PRO A 56 -7.43 -9.83 12.15
C PRO A 56 -6.12 -9.46 12.84
N GLY A 57 -5.73 -8.19 12.75
CA GLY A 57 -4.47 -7.64 13.25
C GLY A 57 -3.31 -7.66 12.24
N ALA A 58 -3.47 -8.26 11.05
CA ALA A 58 -2.43 -8.34 10.05
C ALA A 58 -2.74 -7.50 8.80
N LEU A 59 -1.69 -7.22 8.00
CA LEU A 59 -1.81 -6.57 6.69
C LEU A 59 -2.69 -7.42 5.77
N CYS A 60 -3.60 -6.76 5.04
CA CYS A 60 -4.47 -7.45 4.07
C CYS A 60 -4.50 -6.77 2.70
N TRP A 61 -4.08 -5.51 2.59
CA TRP A 61 -4.12 -4.74 1.34
C TRP A 61 -3.18 -3.55 1.40
N ALA A 62 -2.83 -2.97 0.26
CA ALA A 62 -2.14 -1.69 0.18
C ALA A 62 -2.62 -0.89 -1.05
N ASP A 63 -3.01 0.37 -0.84
CA ASP A 63 -3.37 1.28 -1.92
C ASP A 63 -2.27 2.29 -2.21
N LEU A 64 -1.99 2.51 -3.49
CA LEU A 64 -1.11 3.58 -3.93
C LEU A 64 -1.92 4.85 -4.25
N SER A 65 -1.78 5.85 -3.43
CA SER A 65 -2.31 7.19 -3.70
C SER A 65 -1.34 7.99 -4.57
N THR A 66 -1.65 8.13 -5.86
CA THR A 66 -0.77 8.76 -6.85
C THR A 66 -1.53 9.81 -7.70
N PRO A 67 -0.88 10.93 -8.08
CA PRO A 67 -1.48 11.89 -9.03
C PRO A 67 -1.50 11.38 -10.47
N ASP A 68 -0.61 10.46 -10.83
CA ASP A 68 -0.48 9.88 -12.18
C ASP A 68 -0.53 8.35 -12.10
N VAL A 69 -1.75 7.84 -12.20
CA VAL A 69 -2.06 6.41 -12.11
C VAL A 69 -1.33 5.60 -13.20
N LYS A 70 -1.30 6.14 -14.43
CA LYS A 70 -0.67 5.45 -15.55
C LYS A 70 0.85 5.33 -15.35
N ARG A 71 1.51 6.44 -15.01
CA ARG A 71 2.97 6.47 -14.81
C ARG A 71 3.39 5.53 -13.66
N ALA A 72 2.63 5.52 -12.57
CA ALA A 72 2.87 4.59 -11.46
C ALA A 72 2.66 3.14 -11.88
N ALA A 73 1.58 2.83 -12.61
CA ALA A 73 1.29 1.48 -13.09
C ALA A 73 2.40 0.96 -14.01
N ASP A 74 2.84 1.76 -14.98
CA ASP A 74 3.94 1.42 -15.90
C ASP A 74 5.23 1.12 -15.12
N PHE A 75 5.57 1.96 -14.13
CA PHE A 75 6.76 1.80 -13.29
C PHE A 75 6.75 0.48 -12.51
N TYR A 76 5.69 0.22 -11.73
CA TYR A 76 5.64 -1.00 -10.91
C TYR A 76 5.52 -2.27 -11.75
N SER A 77 4.86 -2.20 -12.90
CA SER A 77 4.80 -3.32 -13.85
C SER A 77 6.18 -3.62 -14.44
N ALA A 78 6.94 -2.61 -14.83
CA ALA A 78 8.28 -2.78 -15.39
C ALA A 78 9.31 -3.21 -14.32
N LEU A 79 9.23 -2.62 -13.11
CA LEU A 79 10.20 -2.85 -12.06
C LEU A 79 10.00 -4.19 -11.34
N LEU A 80 8.74 -4.54 -11.01
CA LEU A 80 8.40 -5.68 -10.15
C LEU A 80 7.63 -6.78 -10.87
N GLY A 81 7.29 -6.59 -12.15
CA GLY A 81 6.51 -7.56 -12.93
C GLY A 81 5.04 -7.66 -12.49
N TRP A 82 4.53 -6.68 -11.74
CA TRP A 82 3.14 -6.69 -11.31
C TRP A 82 2.18 -6.50 -12.49
N LYS A 83 1.05 -7.20 -12.43
CA LYS A 83 -0.06 -6.99 -13.37
C LYS A 83 -1.03 -6.00 -12.73
N ILE A 84 -1.22 -4.86 -13.38
CA ILE A 84 -2.14 -3.81 -12.93
C ILE A 84 -3.34 -3.80 -13.87
N ILE A 85 -4.51 -4.15 -13.35
CA ILE A 85 -5.70 -4.45 -14.14
C ILE A 85 -6.91 -3.65 -13.65
N ALA A 86 -7.74 -3.20 -14.60
CA ALA A 86 -9.06 -2.70 -14.31
C ALA A 86 -10.05 -3.86 -14.22
N ASP A 87 -11.03 -3.75 -13.31
CA ASP A 87 -12.22 -4.61 -13.38
C ASP A 87 -13.22 -3.93 -14.32
N GLU A 88 -13.57 -4.60 -15.43
CA GLU A 88 -14.54 -4.09 -16.40
C GLU A 88 -15.93 -3.84 -15.80
N LYS A 89 -16.23 -4.47 -14.67
CA LYS A 89 -17.50 -4.32 -13.95
C LYS A 89 -17.48 -3.21 -12.91
N ASP A 90 -16.29 -2.65 -12.62
CA ASP A 90 -16.12 -1.55 -11.68
C ASP A 90 -15.99 -0.20 -12.42
N PRO A 91 -17.07 0.62 -12.47
CA PRO A 91 -17.03 1.92 -13.13
C PRO A 91 -16.24 2.97 -12.33
N SER A 92 -15.72 2.65 -11.15
CA SER A 92 -14.99 3.59 -10.29
C SER A 92 -13.68 4.07 -10.93
N GLY A 93 -13.05 3.21 -11.74
CA GLY A 93 -11.72 3.40 -12.30
C GLY A 93 -10.60 2.98 -11.35
N TYR A 94 -10.92 2.17 -10.33
CA TYR A 94 -9.93 1.55 -9.44
C TYR A 94 -9.16 0.46 -10.18
N LEU A 95 -7.84 0.44 -10.04
CA LEU A 95 -6.99 -0.60 -10.60
C LEU A 95 -6.54 -1.56 -9.50
N HIS A 96 -6.62 -2.85 -9.79
CA HIS A 96 -6.13 -3.90 -8.91
C HIS A 96 -4.68 -4.26 -9.27
N ILE A 97 -3.87 -4.50 -8.25
CA ILE A 97 -2.48 -4.95 -8.40
C ILE A 97 -2.41 -6.45 -8.10
N LYS A 98 -1.90 -7.22 -9.06
CA LYS A 98 -1.60 -8.64 -8.89
C LYS A 98 -0.09 -8.88 -8.88
N ASN A 99 0.36 -9.73 -7.95
CA ASN A 99 1.68 -10.33 -7.96
C ASN A 99 1.54 -11.84 -8.15
N GLY A 100 1.92 -12.35 -9.32
CA GLY A 100 1.53 -13.69 -9.75
C GLY A 100 0.01 -13.80 -9.86
N GLU A 101 -0.59 -14.73 -9.11
CA GLU A 101 -2.06 -14.90 -9.09
C GLU A 101 -2.76 -14.15 -7.95
N ASP A 102 -2.01 -13.64 -6.99
CA ASP A 102 -2.57 -12.99 -5.80
C ASP A 102 -2.83 -11.51 -6.01
N PHE A 103 -3.98 -11.04 -5.56
CA PHE A 103 -4.26 -9.62 -5.42
C PHE A 103 -3.61 -9.10 -4.14
N ILE A 104 -2.78 -8.06 -4.26
CA ILE A 104 -1.97 -7.53 -3.16
C ILE A 104 -2.28 -6.07 -2.83
N GLY A 105 -3.01 -5.36 -3.69
CA GLY A 105 -3.27 -3.95 -3.51
C GLY A 105 -4.01 -3.34 -4.68
N GLY A 106 -4.07 -2.02 -4.70
CA GLY A 106 -4.68 -1.29 -5.80
C GLY A 106 -4.21 0.15 -5.95
N ILE A 107 -4.72 0.79 -6.98
CA ILE A 107 -4.49 2.20 -7.27
C ILE A 107 -5.85 2.87 -7.46
N PRO A 108 -6.33 3.63 -6.47
CA PRO A 108 -7.53 4.44 -6.60
C PRO A 108 -7.37 5.51 -7.68
N PRO A 109 -8.47 5.94 -8.34
CA PRO A 109 -8.43 7.04 -9.28
C PRO A 109 -7.84 8.32 -8.66
N SER A 110 -6.99 9.03 -9.39
CA SER A 110 -6.34 10.26 -8.90
C SER A 110 -7.31 11.33 -8.41
N LYS A 111 -8.54 11.36 -8.95
CA LYS A 111 -9.62 12.28 -8.52
C LYS A 111 -10.07 12.09 -7.07
N LEU A 112 -9.78 10.93 -6.46
CA LEU A 112 -10.12 10.63 -5.05
C LEU A 112 -9.03 11.07 -4.07
N ARG A 113 -7.87 11.54 -4.58
CA ARG A 113 -6.79 12.02 -3.72
C ARG A 113 -7.19 13.31 -3.00
N GLN A 114 -6.78 13.42 -1.75
CA GLN A 114 -6.92 14.65 -1.00
C GLN A 114 -5.89 15.69 -1.49
N PRO A 115 -6.29 16.93 -1.77
CA PRO A 115 -5.36 17.99 -2.14
C PRO A 115 -4.28 18.20 -1.07
N GLY A 116 -3.03 18.41 -1.51
CA GLY A 116 -1.90 18.67 -0.62
C GLY A 116 -1.28 17.43 0.05
N VAL A 117 -1.90 16.26 -0.06
CA VAL A 117 -1.30 15.01 0.44
C VAL A 117 -0.30 14.49 -0.59
N PRO A 118 0.98 14.23 -0.21
CA PRO A 118 1.96 13.66 -1.13
C PRO A 118 1.58 12.25 -1.58
N PRO A 119 2.12 11.77 -2.70
CA PRO A 119 1.95 10.38 -3.10
C PRO A 119 2.48 9.43 -2.04
N HIS A 120 1.74 8.36 -1.75
CA HIS A 120 2.10 7.41 -0.70
C HIS A 120 1.39 6.07 -0.88
N TRP A 121 1.95 5.03 -0.27
CA TRP A 121 1.30 3.76 -0.04
C TRP A 121 0.53 3.80 1.28
N LEU A 122 -0.75 3.44 1.25
CA LEU A 122 -1.62 3.31 2.41
C LEU A 122 -1.79 1.82 2.73
N PRO A 123 -1.24 1.31 3.84
CA PRO A 123 -1.45 -0.07 4.26
C PRO A 123 -2.82 -0.25 4.90
N TYR A 124 -3.44 -1.40 4.66
CA TYR A 124 -4.73 -1.81 5.26
C TYR A 124 -4.50 -2.99 6.19
N PHE A 125 -4.99 -2.87 7.41
CA PHE A 125 -5.00 -3.95 8.37
C PHE A 125 -6.40 -4.53 8.51
N GLN A 126 -6.51 -5.85 8.39
CA GLN A 126 -7.77 -6.53 8.63
C GLN A 126 -8.16 -6.43 10.10
N VAL A 127 -9.44 -6.20 10.38
CA VAL A 127 -9.99 -6.16 11.73
C VAL A 127 -11.31 -6.94 11.79
N ALA A 128 -11.63 -7.43 12.98
CA ALA A 128 -12.89 -8.14 13.21
C ALA A 128 -14.10 -7.18 13.19
N ASP A 129 -13.90 -5.93 13.67
CA ASP A 129 -14.92 -4.89 13.73
C ASP A 129 -14.29 -3.51 13.54
N VAL A 130 -14.67 -2.84 12.45
CA VAL A 130 -14.11 -1.53 12.07
C VAL A 130 -14.56 -0.43 13.03
N ASP A 131 -15.83 -0.43 13.46
CA ASP A 131 -16.38 0.60 14.35
C ASP A 131 -15.74 0.51 15.73
N ALA A 132 -15.68 -0.68 16.29
CA ALA A 132 -15.06 -0.91 17.59
C ALA A 132 -13.57 -0.56 17.58
N THR A 133 -12.86 -0.94 16.49
CA THR A 133 -11.42 -0.64 16.34
C THR A 133 -11.19 0.86 16.16
N ALA A 134 -11.99 1.55 15.35
CA ALA A 134 -11.90 3.01 15.18
C ALA A 134 -12.16 3.76 16.49
N ASN A 135 -13.15 3.30 17.27
CA ASN A 135 -13.43 3.83 18.61
C ASN A 135 -12.23 3.65 19.56
N THR A 136 -11.65 2.46 19.59
CA THR A 136 -10.47 2.17 20.42
C THR A 136 -9.29 3.06 20.01
N ALA A 137 -9.04 3.21 18.70
CA ALA A 137 -7.97 4.05 18.18
C ALA A 137 -8.14 5.53 18.59
N THR A 138 -9.36 6.08 18.47
CA THR A 138 -9.64 7.47 18.85
C THR A 138 -9.49 7.71 20.35
N HIS A 139 -9.87 6.77 21.20
CA HIS A 139 -9.58 6.82 22.64
C HIS A 139 -8.08 6.77 22.94
N GLY A 140 -7.30 6.10 22.09
CA GLY A 140 -5.83 6.08 22.13
C GLY A 140 -5.15 7.32 21.55
N GLY A 141 -5.91 8.35 21.14
CA GLY A 141 -5.36 9.60 20.61
C GLY A 141 -5.20 9.65 19.09
N ALA A 142 -5.65 8.64 18.37
CA ALA A 142 -5.67 8.65 16.91
C ALA A 142 -6.76 9.59 16.36
N LYS A 143 -6.59 10.03 15.10
CA LYS A 143 -7.55 10.88 14.40
C LYS A 143 -8.14 10.12 13.21
N LEU A 144 -9.46 10.21 13.00
CA LEU A 144 -10.10 9.67 11.81
C LEU A 144 -9.94 10.63 10.64
N CYS A 145 -9.25 10.19 9.60
CA CYS A 145 -9.23 10.85 8.30
C CYS A 145 -10.52 10.53 7.53
N MET A 146 -10.93 9.26 7.56
CA MET A 146 -12.20 8.79 7.04
C MET A 146 -12.89 7.94 8.13
N PRO A 147 -14.10 8.31 8.55
CA PRO A 147 -14.84 7.51 9.54
C PRO A 147 -15.24 6.15 8.96
N PRO A 148 -15.62 5.18 9.84
CA PRO A 148 -16.11 3.89 9.40
C PRO A 148 -17.17 4.00 8.32
N THR A 149 -16.85 3.57 7.11
CA THR A 149 -17.66 3.71 5.90
C THR A 149 -17.82 2.35 5.23
N SER A 150 -19.05 1.99 4.86
CA SER A 150 -19.32 0.78 4.09
C SER A 150 -19.24 1.06 2.61
N MET A 151 -18.52 0.21 1.89
CA MET A 151 -18.46 0.18 0.43
C MET A 151 -19.15 -1.09 -0.06
N GLU A 152 -20.15 -0.89 -0.92
CA GLU A 152 -20.95 -2.00 -1.45
C GLU A 152 -20.06 -3.05 -2.13
N ASN A 153 -20.32 -4.33 -1.85
CA ASN A 153 -19.57 -5.49 -2.35
C ASN A 153 -18.05 -5.54 -2.01
N VAL A 154 -17.52 -4.54 -1.31
CA VAL A 154 -16.11 -4.47 -0.90
C VAL A 154 -15.96 -4.79 0.58
N GLY A 155 -16.62 -4.02 1.44
CA GLY A 155 -16.52 -4.18 2.87
C GLY A 155 -16.71 -2.87 3.62
N ARG A 156 -16.24 -2.84 4.86
CA ARG A 156 -16.24 -1.66 5.73
C ARG A 156 -14.82 -1.27 6.07
N LEU A 157 -14.52 0.02 6.00
CA LEU A 157 -13.17 0.53 6.27
C LEU A 157 -13.20 1.90 6.95
N ALA A 158 -12.10 2.26 7.59
CA ALA A 158 -11.80 3.59 8.08
C ALA A 158 -10.33 3.92 7.81
N ILE A 159 -10.00 5.20 7.61
CA ILE A 159 -8.62 5.68 7.50
C ILE A 159 -8.27 6.47 8.75
N ILE A 160 -7.15 6.12 9.35
CA ILE A 160 -6.74 6.59 10.68
C ILE A 160 -5.35 7.21 10.56
N PHE A 161 -5.13 8.34 11.25
CA PHE A 161 -3.80 8.81 11.61
C PHE A 161 -3.52 8.40 13.05
N ASP A 162 -2.41 7.70 13.27
CA ASP A 162 -1.95 7.40 14.62
C ASP A 162 -1.53 8.69 15.38
N PRO A 163 -1.24 8.62 16.69
CA PRO A 163 -0.82 9.81 17.46
C PRO A 163 0.46 10.47 16.96
N GLN A 164 1.30 9.77 16.19
CA GLN A 164 2.51 10.30 15.55
C GLN A 164 2.29 10.85 14.14
N GLY A 165 1.09 10.63 13.57
CA GLY A 165 0.70 11.12 12.26
C GLY A 165 0.88 10.12 11.12
N ALA A 166 1.19 8.86 11.39
CA ALA A 166 1.24 7.83 10.36
C ALA A 166 -0.18 7.41 9.94
N ALA A 167 -0.40 7.37 8.61
CA ALA A 167 -1.69 6.99 8.03
C ALA A 167 -1.74 5.47 7.79
N PHE A 168 -2.86 4.86 8.14
CA PHE A 168 -3.20 3.48 7.77
C PHE A 168 -4.73 3.30 7.70
N ALA A 169 -5.17 2.27 7.02
CA ALA A 169 -6.57 1.89 7.00
C ALA A 169 -6.81 0.63 7.84
N ILE A 170 -7.99 0.55 8.43
CA ILE A 170 -8.54 -0.67 9.01
C ILE A 170 -9.70 -1.14 8.13
N PHE A 171 -9.77 -2.45 7.89
CA PHE A 171 -10.69 -3.03 6.91
C PHE A 171 -11.31 -4.33 7.41
N LYS A 172 -12.58 -4.51 7.07
CA LYS A 172 -13.31 -5.77 7.19
C LYS A 172 -14.01 -6.05 5.87
N SER A 173 -13.66 -7.20 5.25
CA SER A 173 -14.31 -7.64 4.01
C SER A 173 -15.81 -7.86 4.20
N ALA A 174 -16.58 -7.65 3.13
CA ALA A 174 -18.01 -7.99 3.06
C ALA A 174 -18.27 -9.50 3.02
N ARG A 175 -17.23 -10.32 2.78
CA ARG A 175 -17.28 -11.80 2.65
C ARG A 175 -16.74 -12.48 3.89
#